data_0b94d81d4673c3c3dc160f738e3ae441
#
_entry.id   0b94d81d4673c3c3dc160f738e3ae441
#
_cell.length_a   1.000
_cell.length_b   1.000
_cell.length_c   1.000
_cell.angle_alpha   90.00
_cell.angle_beta   90.00
_cell.angle_gamma   90.00
#
_symmetry.space_group_name_H-M   'P 1'
#
loop_
_entity.id
_entity.type
_entity.pdbx_description
1 polymer ?
#
loop_
_entity_poly.entity_id
_entity_poly.type
_entity_poly.pdbx_seq_one_letter_code
_entity_poly.pdbx_strand_id
1 'polypeptide(L)'
;MTQSKAVQWLSWLMVGLALFAAGVGLFWQRDTGSFDFTTLRGATMTTYGQGLYRYDSLFKGAGARGTDAVTLGLALPLLVVALLLYRRGSARGALLLTGTLAFLLYVYASLALSLAYNELFLVYVALFSASLFAFVLAFAGLQPLAAAFGERLPRRAIAIFMLAAGLLTLYVWLEPIIGGLVAGQAPRWLEGYATMVTEVLDLGIIIPSAVLAGVMLLRRDPRGYLVAFPLLVILALLLPTIAVQTYLQLAAGVTFTTPEIVGPISGFLVFGLIAVCVIWILLRDL
;
A
#
# COMPACT_ATOMS: atom_id res chain seq x y z
N MET A 1 12.16 -1.30 25.30
CA MET A 1 11.54 -2.16 24.25
C MET A 1 12.49 -3.32 23.96
N THR A 2 12.04 -4.56 24.09
CA THR A 2 12.81 -5.74 23.67
C THR A 2 12.76 -5.84 22.15
N GLN A 3 13.94 -5.84 21.52
CA GLN A 3 14.06 -5.94 20.06
C GLN A 3 13.89 -7.39 19.64
N SER A 4 12.87 -7.68 18.85
CA SER A 4 12.64 -9.02 18.31
C SER A 4 13.68 -9.39 17.25
N LYS A 5 14.43 -10.47 17.47
CA LYS A 5 15.35 -11.01 16.46
C LYS A 5 14.60 -11.50 15.22
N ALA A 6 13.39 -12.07 15.40
CA ALA A 6 12.57 -12.53 14.30
C ALA A 6 12.16 -11.37 13.36
N VAL A 7 11.72 -10.22 13.92
CA VAL A 7 11.43 -9.02 13.13
C VAL A 7 12.65 -8.58 12.34
N GLN A 8 13.84 -8.58 12.95
CA GLN A 8 15.08 -8.16 12.26
C GLN A 8 15.43 -9.10 11.09
N TRP A 9 15.37 -10.42 11.32
CA TRP A 9 15.68 -11.41 10.28
C TRP A 9 14.67 -11.35 9.12
N LEU A 10 13.37 -11.30 9.42
CA LEU A 10 12.32 -11.18 8.40
C LEU A 10 12.47 -9.88 7.61
N SER A 11 12.80 -8.75 8.27
CA SER A 11 13.01 -7.48 7.57
C SER A 11 14.22 -7.52 6.64
N TRP A 12 15.35 -8.16 7.04
CA TRP A 12 16.49 -8.33 6.14
C TRP A 12 16.19 -9.28 4.97
N LEU A 13 15.45 -10.37 5.23
CA LEU A 13 14.97 -11.24 4.16
C LEU A 13 14.12 -10.47 3.15
N MET A 14 13.22 -9.61 3.64
CA MET A 14 12.38 -8.75 2.79
C MET A 14 13.22 -7.77 1.98
N VAL A 15 14.26 -7.16 2.57
CA VAL A 15 15.17 -6.27 1.82
C VAL A 15 15.78 -7.01 0.63
N GLY A 16 16.32 -8.22 0.85
CA GLY A 16 16.92 -9.01 -0.24
C GLY A 16 15.92 -9.43 -1.31
N LEU A 17 14.79 -10.02 -0.90
CA LEU A 17 13.77 -10.49 -1.84
C LEU A 17 13.09 -9.34 -2.59
N ALA A 18 12.78 -8.24 -1.91
CA ALA A 18 12.13 -7.09 -2.53
C ALA A 18 13.06 -6.31 -3.47
N LEU A 19 14.35 -6.20 -3.12
CA LEU A 19 15.37 -5.65 -4.02
C LEU A 19 15.45 -6.46 -5.32
N PHE A 20 15.45 -7.80 -5.21
CA PHE A 20 15.45 -8.70 -6.36
C PHE A 20 14.15 -8.58 -7.16
N ALA A 21 12.99 -8.70 -6.52
CA ALA A 21 11.70 -8.72 -7.20
C ALA A 21 11.41 -7.39 -7.91
N ALA A 22 11.55 -6.27 -7.21
CA ALA A 22 11.32 -4.95 -7.77
C ALA A 22 12.39 -4.56 -8.80
N GLY A 23 13.64 -5.02 -8.63
CA GLY A 23 14.70 -4.87 -9.63
C GLY A 23 14.36 -5.59 -10.93
N VAL A 24 13.91 -6.84 -10.86
CA VAL A 24 13.44 -7.58 -12.05
C VAL A 24 12.21 -6.91 -12.65
N GLY A 25 11.19 -6.57 -11.85
CA GLY A 25 9.96 -5.93 -12.33
C GLY A 25 10.20 -4.60 -13.05
N LEU A 26 11.17 -3.80 -12.56
CA LEU A 26 11.48 -2.51 -13.16
C LEU A 26 12.41 -2.60 -14.37
N PHE A 27 13.45 -3.44 -14.32
CA PHE A 27 14.53 -3.43 -15.31
C PHE A 27 14.48 -4.57 -16.34
N TRP A 28 13.72 -5.64 -16.11
CA TRP A 28 13.58 -6.69 -17.09
C TRP A 28 12.61 -6.27 -18.19
N GLN A 29 13.19 -5.91 -19.36
CA GLN A 29 12.49 -5.30 -20.50
C GLN A 29 12.32 -6.30 -21.68
N ARG A 30 12.08 -7.58 -21.39
CA ARG A 30 11.80 -8.52 -22.48
C ARG A 30 10.45 -8.17 -23.11
N ASP A 31 10.48 -7.63 -24.33
CA ASP A 31 9.29 -7.34 -25.10
C ASP A 31 8.77 -8.63 -25.75
N THR A 32 7.51 -8.95 -25.49
CA THR A 32 6.80 -10.07 -26.14
C THR A 32 5.68 -9.57 -27.05
N GLY A 33 5.51 -8.25 -27.15
CA GLY A 33 4.37 -7.60 -27.80
C GLY A 33 3.10 -7.67 -26.95
N SER A 34 2.34 -6.57 -26.96
CA SER A 34 0.99 -6.55 -26.41
C SER A 34 0.04 -7.29 -27.36
N PHE A 35 -0.97 -7.95 -26.82
CA PHE A 35 -2.04 -8.58 -27.58
C PHE A 35 -3.38 -8.38 -26.89
N ASP A 36 -4.44 -8.42 -27.68
CA ASP A 36 -5.80 -8.36 -27.17
C ASP A 36 -6.35 -9.75 -26.97
N PHE A 37 -7.08 -9.95 -25.87
CA PHE A 37 -7.84 -11.17 -25.68
C PHE A 37 -9.23 -10.86 -25.09
N THR A 38 -10.18 -11.76 -25.39
CA THR A 38 -11.53 -11.65 -24.84
C THR A 38 -11.58 -12.27 -23.45
N THR A 39 -12.00 -11.49 -22.47
CA THR A 39 -12.15 -11.93 -21.08
C THR A 39 -13.32 -12.90 -20.94
N LEU A 40 -13.40 -13.58 -19.79
CA LEU A 40 -14.54 -14.47 -19.47
C LEU A 40 -15.90 -13.75 -19.48
N ARG A 41 -15.89 -12.42 -19.40
CA ARG A 41 -17.10 -11.57 -19.43
C ARG A 41 -17.38 -10.97 -20.79
N GLY A 42 -16.63 -11.37 -21.82
CA GLY A 42 -16.83 -10.90 -23.20
C GLY A 42 -16.22 -9.54 -23.50
N ALA A 43 -15.55 -8.88 -22.55
CA ALA A 43 -14.84 -7.64 -22.80
C ALA A 43 -13.44 -7.90 -23.40
N THR A 44 -12.95 -6.99 -24.22
CA THR A 44 -11.57 -7.05 -24.74
C THR A 44 -10.63 -6.40 -23.74
N MET A 45 -9.51 -7.06 -23.44
CA MET A 45 -8.42 -6.54 -22.62
C MET A 45 -7.12 -6.59 -23.41
N THR A 46 -6.39 -5.46 -23.45
CA THR A 46 -5.05 -5.39 -24.03
C THR A 46 -4.01 -5.65 -22.95
N THR A 47 -3.08 -6.57 -23.22
CA THR A 47 -1.99 -6.91 -22.29
C THR A 47 -0.88 -5.86 -22.33
N TYR A 48 -0.12 -5.76 -21.22
CA TYR A 48 1.03 -4.86 -21.12
C TYR A 48 2.17 -5.25 -22.08
N GLY A 49 2.39 -6.55 -22.32
CA GLY A 49 3.30 -7.09 -23.33
C GLY A 49 4.79 -6.95 -23.03
N GLN A 50 5.18 -6.42 -21.85
CA GLN A 50 6.58 -6.15 -21.54
C GLN A 50 7.03 -6.76 -20.22
N GLY A 51 8.23 -7.32 -20.20
CA GLY A 51 8.95 -7.75 -19.03
C GLY A 51 8.21 -8.78 -18.18
N LEU A 52 8.31 -8.62 -16.87
CA LEU A 52 7.68 -9.50 -15.89
C LEU A 52 6.15 -9.45 -15.95
N TYR A 53 5.59 -8.27 -16.23
CA TYR A 53 4.15 -7.98 -16.20
C TYR A 53 3.46 -8.11 -17.57
N ARG A 54 4.10 -8.78 -18.54
CA ARG A 54 3.64 -8.89 -19.93
C ARG A 54 2.23 -9.44 -20.12
N TYR A 55 1.76 -10.28 -19.19
CA TYR A 55 0.41 -10.88 -19.22
C TYR A 55 -0.63 -10.10 -18.40
N ASP A 56 -0.21 -9.09 -17.66
CA ASP A 56 -1.12 -8.18 -16.99
C ASP A 56 -1.73 -7.19 -17.98
N SER A 57 -2.84 -6.55 -17.60
CA SER A 57 -3.41 -5.45 -18.39
C SER A 57 -2.45 -4.27 -18.47
N LEU A 58 -2.68 -3.37 -19.43
CA LEU A 58 -1.92 -2.12 -19.52
C LEU A 58 -1.94 -1.36 -18.19
N PHE A 59 -3.12 -1.26 -17.56
CA PHE A 59 -3.29 -0.57 -16.29
C PHE A 59 -2.48 -1.23 -15.16
N LYS A 60 -2.64 -2.54 -14.98
CA LYS A 60 -1.97 -3.28 -13.88
C LYS A 60 -0.48 -3.44 -14.12
N GLY A 61 -0.04 -3.79 -15.33
CA GLY A 61 1.37 -3.98 -15.65
C GLY A 61 2.19 -2.70 -15.49
N ALA A 62 1.70 -1.59 -16.04
CA ALA A 62 2.34 -0.28 -15.86
C ALA A 62 2.30 0.18 -14.40
N GLY A 63 1.17 -0.06 -13.69
CA GLY A 63 1.02 0.24 -12.27
C GLY A 63 2.01 -0.56 -11.41
N ALA A 64 2.16 -1.87 -11.66
CA ALA A 64 3.10 -2.72 -10.92
C ALA A 64 4.55 -2.21 -11.07
N ARG A 65 4.97 -1.79 -12.27
CA ARG A 65 6.28 -1.16 -12.47
C ARG A 65 6.43 0.13 -11.68
N GLY A 66 5.37 0.94 -11.58
CA GLY A 66 5.37 2.14 -10.75
C GLY A 66 5.57 1.82 -9.26
N THR A 67 4.92 0.74 -8.79
CA THR A 67 5.11 0.22 -7.44
C THR A 67 6.55 -0.23 -7.19
N ASP A 68 7.15 -0.95 -8.14
CA ASP A 68 8.55 -1.39 -8.05
C ASP A 68 9.51 -0.21 -7.97
N ALA A 69 9.30 0.82 -8.77
CA ALA A 69 10.14 2.02 -8.74
C ALA A 69 10.12 2.70 -7.35
N VAL A 70 8.94 2.84 -6.75
CA VAL A 70 8.81 3.42 -5.40
C VAL A 70 9.32 2.46 -4.32
N THR A 71 9.13 1.16 -4.50
CA THR A 71 9.68 0.15 -3.59
C THR A 71 11.21 0.25 -3.54
N LEU A 72 11.89 0.30 -4.69
CA LEU A 72 13.34 0.43 -4.78
C LEU A 72 13.84 1.80 -4.29
N GLY A 73 13.20 2.87 -4.77
CA GLY A 73 13.69 4.23 -4.53
C GLY A 73 13.36 4.80 -3.16
N LEU A 74 12.30 4.31 -2.50
CA LEU A 74 11.82 4.90 -1.25
C LEU A 74 11.52 3.87 -0.16
N ALA A 75 10.70 2.84 -0.43
CA ALA A 75 10.25 1.94 0.63
C ALA A 75 11.38 1.08 1.20
N LEU A 76 12.27 0.54 0.37
CA LEU A 76 13.43 -0.23 0.83
C LEU A 76 14.46 0.63 1.58
N PRO A 77 14.89 1.81 1.10
CA PRO A 77 15.71 2.72 1.90
C PRO A 77 15.08 3.04 3.25
N LEU A 78 13.78 3.34 3.30
CA LEU A 78 13.06 3.60 4.55
C LEU A 78 13.05 2.37 5.46
N LEU A 79 12.81 1.16 4.92
CA LEU A 79 12.86 -0.09 5.67
C LEU A 79 14.24 -0.28 6.34
N VAL A 80 15.33 -0.09 5.58
CA VAL A 80 16.70 -0.22 6.10
C VAL A 80 16.96 0.79 7.20
N VAL A 81 16.66 2.07 6.98
CA VAL A 81 16.83 3.13 7.99
C VAL A 81 16.01 2.83 9.26
N ALA A 82 14.73 2.49 9.09
CA ALA A 82 13.85 2.16 10.21
C ALA A 82 14.33 0.93 10.99
N LEU A 83 14.84 -0.11 10.29
CA LEU A 83 15.41 -1.31 10.90
C LEU A 83 16.71 -0.99 11.69
N LEU A 84 17.58 -0.15 11.16
CA LEU A 84 18.80 0.27 11.86
C LEU A 84 18.47 1.08 13.13
N LEU A 85 17.49 1.98 13.06
CA LEU A 85 17.00 2.72 14.21
C LEU A 85 16.33 1.79 15.25
N TYR A 86 15.52 0.82 14.79
CA TYR A 86 14.90 -0.20 15.65
C TYR A 86 15.96 -1.02 16.41
N ARG A 87 17.02 -1.44 15.71
CA ARG A 87 18.15 -2.17 16.34
C ARG A 87 18.88 -1.35 17.40
N ARG A 88 18.85 -0.02 17.32
CA ARG A 88 19.38 0.90 18.33
C ARG A 88 18.41 1.17 19.50
N GLY A 89 17.24 0.52 19.52
CA GLY A 89 16.23 0.69 20.57
C GLY A 89 15.37 1.96 20.42
N SER A 90 15.40 2.63 19.26
CA SER A 90 14.65 3.84 19.02
C SER A 90 13.14 3.55 18.92
N ALA A 91 12.31 4.27 19.68
CA ALA A 91 10.85 4.23 19.58
C ALA A 91 10.37 4.70 18.20
N ARG A 92 10.98 5.78 17.68
CA ARG A 92 10.71 6.28 16.31
C ARG A 92 11.05 5.23 15.26
N GLY A 93 12.18 4.52 15.45
CA GLY A 93 12.57 3.42 14.58
C GLY A 93 11.59 2.27 14.58
N ALA A 94 11.02 1.92 15.74
CA ALA A 94 10.02 0.86 15.87
C ALA A 94 8.72 1.21 15.15
N LEU A 95 8.24 2.45 15.28
CA LEU A 95 7.04 2.93 14.57
C LEU A 95 7.25 2.97 13.06
N LEU A 96 8.37 3.57 12.60
CA LEU A 96 8.69 3.63 11.17
C LEU A 96 8.85 2.23 10.57
N LEU A 97 9.51 1.31 11.28
CA LEU A 97 9.65 -0.08 10.84
C LEU A 97 8.29 -0.74 10.68
N THR A 98 7.43 -0.64 11.68
CA THR A 98 6.09 -1.23 11.64
C THR A 98 5.25 -0.63 10.51
N GLY A 99 5.30 0.69 10.32
CA GLY A 99 4.60 1.35 9.23
C GLY A 99 5.10 0.94 7.84
N THR A 100 6.43 0.85 7.67
CA THR A 100 7.02 0.41 6.40
C THR A 100 6.72 -1.06 6.11
N LEU A 101 6.73 -1.92 7.14
CA LEU A 101 6.31 -3.33 7.02
C LEU A 101 4.83 -3.44 6.62
N ALA A 102 3.95 -2.58 7.16
CA ALA A 102 2.55 -2.52 6.77
C ALA A 102 2.38 -2.13 5.29
N PHE A 103 3.12 -1.14 4.81
CA PHE A 103 3.12 -0.77 3.39
C PHE A 103 3.60 -1.93 2.50
N LEU A 104 4.71 -2.58 2.85
CA LEU A 104 5.21 -3.72 2.08
C LEU A 104 4.27 -4.92 2.14
N LEU A 105 3.59 -5.15 3.27
CA LEU A 105 2.53 -6.15 3.36
C LEU A 105 1.40 -5.85 2.38
N TYR A 106 0.92 -4.60 2.35
CA TYR A 106 -0.11 -4.16 1.42
C TYR A 106 0.31 -4.34 -0.05
N VAL A 107 1.53 -3.92 -0.40
CA VAL A 107 2.09 -4.07 -1.75
C VAL A 107 2.18 -5.54 -2.14
N TYR A 108 2.83 -6.37 -1.33
CA TYR A 108 3.07 -7.77 -1.71
C TYR A 108 1.83 -8.66 -1.59
N ALA A 109 0.85 -8.31 -0.74
CA ALA A 109 -0.47 -8.92 -0.79
C ALA A 109 -1.16 -8.60 -2.13
N SER A 110 -1.14 -7.33 -2.55
CA SER A 110 -1.68 -6.94 -3.85
C SER A 110 -0.99 -7.66 -5.01
N LEU A 111 0.35 -7.66 -5.07
CA LEU A 111 1.09 -8.29 -6.17
C LEU A 111 0.91 -9.82 -6.20
N ALA A 112 0.96 -10.49 -5.04
CA ALA A 112 0.82 -11.95 -4.96
C ALA A 112 -0.59 -12.44 -5.34
N LEU A 113 -1.63 -11.64 -5.08
CA LEU A 113 -3.02 -12.05 -5.24
C LEU A 113 -3.68 -11.50 -6.51
N SER A 114 -3.15 -10.41 -7.10
CA SER A 114 -3.82 -9.75 -8.22
C SER A 114 -3.09 -9.78 -9.56
N LEU A 115 -1.77 -10.04 -9.60
CA LEU A 115 -1.05 -10.10 -10.87
C LEU A 115 -1.36 -11.40 -11.64
N ALA A 116 -1.25 -11.32 -12.95
CA ALA A 116 -1.18 -12.52 -13.78
C ALA A 116 0.03 -13.37 -13.35
N TYR A 117 -0.15 -14.71 -13.35
CA TYR A 117 0.93 -15.62 -12.98
C TYR A 117 2.19 -15.35 -13.78
N ASN A 118 3.31 -15.18 -13.08
CA ASN A 118 4.62 -14.88 -13.65
C ASN A 118 5.75 -15.61 -12.91
N GLU A 119 6.97 -15.44 -13.39
CA GLU A 119 8.16 -16.16 -12.92
C GLU A 119 8.53 -15.86 -11.47
N LEU A 120 8.04 -14.74 -10.90
CA LEU A 120 8.31 -14.35 -9.51
C LEU A 120 7.17 -14.67 -8.54
N PHE A 121 6.17 -15.44 -8.95
CA PHE A 121 5.02 -15.77 -8.11
C PHE A 121 5.43 -16.25 -6.70
N LEU A 122 6.35 -17.22 -6.60
CA LEU A 122 6.81 -17.74 -5.30
C LEU A 122 7.60 -16.69 -4.49
N VAL A 123 8.29 -15.78 -5.16
CA VAL A 123 8.97 -14.65 -4.49
C VAL A 123 7.93 -13.70 -3.89
N TYR A 124 6.85 -13.40 -4.60
CA TYR A 124 5.75 -12.60 -4.06
C TYR A 124 5.05 -13.28 -2.89
N VAL A 125 4.83 -14.60 -2.96
CA VAL A 125 4.28 -15.38 -1.84
C VAL A 125 5.20 -15.31 -0.61
N ALA A 126 6.52 -15.46 -0.81
CA ALA A 126 7.50 -15.35 0.27
C ALA A 126 7.53 -13.94 0.89
N LEU A 127 7.48 -12.90 0.06
CA LEU A 127 7.43 -11.50 0.49
C LEU A 127 6.13 -11.17 1.23
N PHE A 128 4.99 -11.64 0.74
CA PHE A 128 3.71 -11.50 1.43
C PHE A 128 3.75 -12.16 2.81
N SER A 129 4.22 -13.41 2.89
CA SER A 129 4.35 -14.14 4.16
C SER A 129 5.32 -13.44 5.11
N ALA A 130 6.52 -13.08 4.64
CA ALA A 130 7.53 -12.42 5.47
C ALA A 130 7.04 -11.06 6.00
N SER A 131 6.37 -10.25 5.16
CA SER A 131 5.82 -8.96 5.57
C SER A 131 4.68 -9.09 6.57
N LEU A 132 3.80 -10.09 6.39
CA LEU A 132 2.71 -10.36 7.32
C LEU A 132 3.23 -10.69 8.72
N PHE A 133 4.13 -11.67 8.81
CA PHE A 133 4.65 -12.08 10.12
C PHE A 133 5.57 -11.03 10.74
N ALA A 134 6.39 -10.34 9.94
CA ALA A 134 7.19 -9.23 10.44
C ALA A 134 6.33 -8.08 10.98
N PHE A 135 5.27 -7.71 10.26
CA PHE A 135 4.33 -6.67 10.69
C PHE A 135 3.61 -7.05 11.98
N VAL A 136 3.03 -8.25 12.06
CA VAL A 136 2.32 -8.73 13.26
C VAL A 136 3.22 -8.71 14.49
N LEU A 137 4.45 -9.24 14.37
CA LEU A 137 5.40 -9.26 15.47
C LEU A 137 5.88 -7.85 15.86
N ALA A 138 6.15 -6.98 14.87
CA ALA A 138 6.55 -5.61 15.13
C ALA A 138 5.42 -4.81 15.80
N PHE A 139 4.20 -4.93 15.29
CA PHE A 139 3.02 -4.24 15.83
C PHE A 139 2.70 -4.68 17.27
N ALA A 140 2.77 -5.98 17.56
CA ALA A 140 2.61 -6.49 18.93
C ALA A 140 3.65 -5.89 19.88
N GLY A 141 4.88 -5.66 19.41
CA GLY A 141 5.95 -5.02 20.17
C GLY A 141 5.77 -3.53 20.45
N LEU A 142 4.83 -2.85 19.77
CA LEU A 142 4.57 -1.42 19.96
C LEU A 142 3.72 -1.09 21.20
N GLN A 143 3.02 -2.05 21.79
CA GLN A 143 2.05 -1.80 22.88
C GLN A 143 2.58 -0.91 24.03
N PRO A 144 3.84 -1.08 24.49
CA PRO A 144 4.39 -0.21 25.52
C PRO A 144 4.55 1.26 25.12
N LEU A 145 4.58 1.56 23.81
CA LEU A 145 4.71 2.93 23.29
C LEU A 145 3.40 3.73 23.35
N ALA A 146 2.25 3.08 23.55
CA ALA A 146 0.98 3.79 23.61
C ALA A 146 1.00 4.89 24.68
N ALA A 147 1.60 4.65 25.83
CA ALA A 147 1.70 5.61 26.92
C ALA A 147 2.72 6.74 26.67
N ALA A 148 3.55 6.64 25.64
CA ALA A 148 4.57 7.64 25.33
C ALA A 148 4.00 8.83 24.52
N PHE A 149 2.82 8.67 23.91
CA PHE A 149 2.16 9.76 23.19
C PHE A 149 1.57 10.78 24.14
N GLY A 150 2.03 12.03 24.03
CA GLY A 150 1.68 13.12 24.95
C GLY A 150 0.28 13.68 24.71
N GLU A 151 -0.24 14.39 25.74
CA GLU A 151 -1.54 15.07 25.68
C GLU A 151 -1.56 16.27 24.72
N ARG A 152 -0.38 16.77 24.32
CA ARG A 152 -0.23 17.93 23.42
C ARG A 152 -0.55 17.62 21.97
N LEU A 153 -0.63 16.34 21.60
CA LEU A 153 -0.93 15.91 20.23
C LEU A 153 -2.35 16.38 19.83
N PRO A 154 -2.54 16.84 18.58
CA PRO A 154 -3.84 17.27 18.07
C PRO A 154 -4.75 16.05 17.81
N ARG A 155 -5.04 15.29 18.86
CA ARG A 155 -5.73 14.01 18.83
C ARG A 155 -7.03 14.03 18.03
N ARG A 156 -7.87 15.06 18.24
CA ARG A 156 -9.16 15.19 17.53
C ARG A 156 -8.94 15.37 16.02
N ALA A 157 -7.96 16.20 15.63
CA ALA A 157 -7.65 16.42 14.22
C ALA A 157 -7.15 15.13 13.56
N ILE A 158 -6.27 14.38 14.24
CA ILE A 158 -5.79 13.07 13.73
C ILE A 158 -6.95 12.09 13.63
N ALA A 159 -7.83 12.02 14.63
CA ALA A 159 -9.01 11.15 14.60
C ALA A 159 -9.93 11.47 13.41
N ILE A 160 -10.26 12.76 13.23
CA ILE A 160 -11.09 13.24 12.10
C ILE A 160 -10.41 12.91 10.76
N PHE A 161 -9.10 13.12 10.68
CA PHE A 161 -8.33 12.79 9.47
C PHE A 161 -8.41 11.29 9.14
N MET A 162 -8.24 10.40 10.13
CA MET A 162 -8.36 8.94 9.91
C MET A 162 -9.76 8.55 9.44
N LEU A 163 -10.81 9.11 10.04
CA LEU A 163 -12.20 8.87 9.63
C LEU A 163 -12.47 9.42 8.23
N ALA A 164 -11.99 10.63 7.92
CA ALA A 164 -12.16 11.23 6.60
C ALA A 164 -11.42 10.45 5.51
N ALA A 165 -10.19 9.99 5.78
CA ALA A 165 -9.44 9.14 4.86
C ALA A 165 -10.15 7.81 4.62
N GLY A 166 -10.65 7.15 5.67
CA GLY A 166 -11.45 5.93 5.53
C GLY A 166 -12.73 6.14 4.72
N LEU A 167 -13.46 7.23 4.97
CA LEU A 167 -14.69 7.56 4.22
C LEU A 167 -14.41 7.90 2.75
N LEU A 168 -13.34 8.63 2.46
CA LEU A 168 -12.94 8.90 1.08
C LEU A 168 -12.62 7.60 0.34
N THR A 169 -11.81 6.74 0.94
CA THR A 169 -11.46 5.43 0.33
C THR A 169 -12.70 4.57 0.14
N LEU A 170 -13.62 4.56 1.12
CA LEU A 170 -14.89 3.86 1.01
C LEU A 170 -15.71 4.34 -0.19
N TYR A 171 -15.84 5.67 -0.35
CA TYR A 171 -16.57 6.27 -1.47
C TYR A 171 -15.92 5.90 -2.82
N VAL A 172 -14.61 6.06 -2.93
CA VAL A 172 -13.85 5.77 -4.17
C VAL A 172 -14.07 4.34 -4.66
N TRP A 173 -14.15 3.37 -3.75
CA TRP A 173 -14.33 1.96 -4.14
C TRP A 173 -15.80 1.55 -4.26
N LEU A 174 -16.69 2.06 -3.42
CA LEU A 174 -18.09 1.66 -3.49
C LEU A 174 -18.80 2.24 -4.71
N GLU A 175 -18.46 3.44 -5.15
CA GLU A 175 -19.13 4.08 -6.29
C GLU A 175 -19.07 3.20 -7.57
N PRO A 176 -17.88 2.79 -8.09
CA PRO A 176 -17.82 1.96 -9.28
C PRO A 176 -18.35 0.53 -9.07
N ILE A 177 -18.23 -0.03 -7.85
CA ILE A 177 -18.73 -1.38 -7.53
C ILE A 177 -20.26 -1.39 -7.53
N ILE A 178 -20.88 -0.46 -6.82
CA ILE A 178 -22.35 -0.36 -6.75
C ILE A 178 -22.91 0.02 -8.12
N GLY A 179 -22.27 0.97 -8.83
CA GLY A 179 -22.65 1.35 -10.19
C GLY A 179 -22.64 0.15 -11.14
N GLY A 180 -21.59 -0.67 -11.08
CA GLY A 180 -21.50 -1.91 -11.86
C GLY A 180 -22.59 -2.92 -11.51
N LEU A 181 -22.85 -3.14 -10.20
CA LEU A 181 -23.89 -4.04 -9.73
C LEU A 181 -25.29 -3.60 -10.20
N VAL A 182 -25.60 -2.31 -10.11
CA VAL A 182 -26.90 -1.75 -10.54
C VAL A 182 -27.06 -1.86 -12.07
N ALA A 183 -25.98 -1.64 -12.81
CA ALA A 183 -25.98 -1.74 -14.27
C ALA A 183 -25.91 -3.20 -14.79
N GLY A 184 -25.72 -4.20 -13.91
CA GLY A 184 -25.50 -5.60 -14.31
C GLY A 184 -24.19 -5.81 -15.07
N GLN A 185 -23.19 -4.96 -14.83
CA GLN A 185 -21.89 -4.97 -15.51
C GLN A 185 -20.75 -5.05 -14.49
N ALA A 186 -19.60 -5.58 -14.92
CA ALA A 186 -18.41 -5.55 -14.09
C ALA A 186 -17.84 -4.11 -13.99
N PRO A 187 -17.26 -3.72 -12.84
CA PRO A 187 -16.52 -2.46 -12.73
C PRO A 187 -15.39 -2.37 -13.78
N ARG A 188 -15.17 -1.16 -14.30
CA ARG A 188 -14.21 -0.91 -15.40
C ARG A 188 -12.82 -1.52 -15.15
N TRP A 189 -12.28 -1.33 -13.96
CA TRP A 189 -10.92 -1.75 -13.61
C TRP A 189 -10.80 -3.20 -13.17
N LEU A 190 -11.91 -3.96 -13.18
CA LEU A 190 -11.83 -5.41 -13.03
C LEU A 190 -11.13 -6.06 -14.23
N GLU A 191 -11.32 -5.52 -15.43
CA GLU A 191 -10.69 -5.99 -16.67
C GLU A 191 -10.83 -7.52 -16.86
N GLY A 192 -9.72 -8.25 -17.03
CA GLY A 192 -9.69 -9.71 -17.17
C GLY A 192 -9.49 -10.48 -15.86
N TYR A 193 -9.45 -9.81 -14.71
CA TYR A 193 -9.16 -10.45 -13.43
C TYR A 193 -10.38 -11.11 -12.79
N ALA A 194 -10.13 -12.07 -11.90
CA ALA A 194 -11.20 -12.80 -11.21
C ALA A 194 -11.91 -11.95 -10.17
N THR A 195 -11.17 -11.07 -9.47
CA THR A 195 -11.66 -10.19 -8.41
C THR A 195 -10.81 -8.92 -8.29
N MET A 196 -11.31 -7.97 -7.53
CA MET A 196 -10.70 -6.67 -7.28
C MET A 196 -9.93 -6.74 -5.94
N VAL A 197 -8.68 -7.22 -5.97
CA VAL A 197 -7.89 -7.52 -4.75
C VAL A 197 -7.56 -6.26 -3.95
N THR A 198 -7.20 -5.16 -4.61
CA THR A 198 -6.90 -3.88 -3.94
C THR A 198 -8.11 -3.38 -3.15
N GLU A 199 -9.28 -3.44 -3.77
CA GLU A 199 -10.55 -3.05 -3.17
C GLU A 199 -10.92 -3.95 -1.99
N VAL A 200 -10.64 -5.27 -2.08
CA VAL A 200 -10.83 -6.21 -0.96
C VAL A 200 -9.93 -5.83 0.22
N LEU A 201 -8.66 -5.51 -0.01
CA LEU A 201 -7.73 -5.10 1.03
C LEU A 201 -8.16 -3.77 1.68
N ASP A 202 -8.57 -2.81 0.86
CA ASP A 202 -8.98 -1.50 1.35
C ASP A 202 -10.31 -1.55 2.11
N LEU A 203 -11.34 -2.18 1.54
CA LEU A 203 -12.67 -2.29 2.16
C LEU A 203 -12.64 -3.20 3.39
N GLY A 204 -11.86 -4.29 3.35
CA GLY A 204 -11.84 -5.30 4.41
C GLY A 204 -10.83 -5.05 5.53
N ILE A 205 -9.76 -4.29 5.29
CA ILE A 205 -8.66 -4.10 6.26
C ILE A 205 -8.38 -2.61 6.51
N ILE A 206 -8.06 -1.84 5.47
CA ILE A 206 -7.57 -0.46 5.62
C ILE A 206 -8.67 0.44 6.22
N ILE A 207 -9.87 0.42 5.62
CA ILE A 207 -10.99 1.26 6.07
C ILE A 207 -11.44 0.90 7.50
N PRO A 208 -11.72 -0.38 7.84
CA PRO A 208 -12.06 -0.75 9.21
C PRO A 208 -10.98 -0.36 10.22
N SER A 209 -9.70 -0.50 9.86
CA SER A 209 -8.58 -0.09 10.72
C SER A 209 -8.49 1.43 10.89
N ALA A 210 -8.78 2.22 9.84
CA ALA A 210 -8.83 3.67 9.92
C ALA A 210 -9.99 4.15 10.82
N VAL A 211 -11.16 3.53 10.69
CA VAL A 211 -12.32 3.80 11.55
C VAL A 211 -11.99 3.43 13.00
N LEU A 212 -11.40 2.25 13.23
CA LEU A 212 -10.98 1.83 14.56
C LEU A 212 -10.01 2.83 15.20
N ALA A 213 -8.97 3.24 14.47
CA ALA A 213 -8.00 4.24 14.94
C ALA A 213 -8.68 5.56 15.30
N GLY A 214 -9.53 6.08 14.42
CA GLY A 214 -10.28 7.31 14.63
C GLY A 214 -11.18 7.25 15.86
N VAL A 215 -11.95 6.17 16.02
CA VAL A 215 -12.83 5.95 17.18
C VAL A 215 -12.04 5.83 18.48
N MET A 216 -10.94 5.05 18.50
CA MET A 216 -10.07 4.93 19.68
C MET A 216 -9.52 6.29 20.10
N LEU A 217 -9.01 7.09 19.16
CA LEU A 217 -8.51 8.43 19.43
C LEU A 217 -9.61 9.36 19.95
N LEU A 218 -10.82 9.34 19.41
CA LEU A 218 -11.95 10.11 19.96
C LEU A 218 -12.28 9.71 21.39
N ARG A 219 -12.20 8.40 21.70
CA ARG A 219 -12.41 7.84 23.04
C ARG A 219 -11.23 8.05 24.00
N ARG A 220 -10.20 8.79 23.60
CA ARG A 220 -8.98 9.04 24.39
C ARG A 220 -8.15 7.78 24.67
N ASP A 221 -8.26 6.74 23.86
CA ASP A 221 -7.41 5.56 23.95
C ASP A 221 -6.10 5.80 23.18
N PRO A 222 -4.93 5.88 23.84
CA PRO A 222 -3.67 6.19 23.18
C PRO A 222 -3.20 5.07 22.24
N ARG A 223 -3.74 3.85 22.36
CA ARG A 223 -3.49 2.77 21.39
C ARG A 223 -3.98 3.12 20.00
N GLY A 224 -4.93 4.06 19.87
CA GLY A 224 -5.36 4.58 18.58
C GLY A 224 -4.22 5.18 17.75
N TYR A 225 -3.18 5.76 18.37
CA TYR A 225 -1.98 6.22 17.64
C TYR A 225 -1.17 5.05 17.06
N LEU A 226 -1.10 3.91 17.77
CA LEU A 226 -0.41 2.73 17.28
C LEU A 226 -1.10 2.12 16.04
N VAL A 227 -2.45 2.14 16.02
CA VAL A 227 -3.23 1.68 14.86
C VAL A 227 -3.14 2.69 13.71
N ALA A 228 -3.21 3.99 14.01
CA ALA A 228 -3.13 5.05 13.01
C ALA A 228 -1.77 5.10 12.31
N PHE A 229 -0.66 4.90 13.04
CA PHE A 229 0.68 5.14 12.51
C PHE A 229 1.02 4.28 11.28
N PRO A 230 0.81 2.95 11.26
CA PRO A 230 1.02 2.14 10.06
C PRO A 230 0.16 2.59 8.86
N LEU A 231 -1.10 2.97 9.09
CA LEU A 231 -2.00 3.47 8.05
C LEU A 231 -1.53 4.81 7.47
N LEU A 232 -1.02 5.69 8.32
CA LEU A 232 -0.40 6.96 7.90
C LEU A 232 0.82 6.71 7.03
N VAL A 233 1.69 5.74 7.38
CA VAL A 233 2.86 5.39 6.56
C VAL A 233 2.45 4.77 5.23
N ILE A 234 1.42 3.90 5.21
CA ILE A 234 0.85 3.40 3.95
C ILE A 234 0.40 4.58 3.09
N LEU A 235 -0.40 5.48 3.63
CA LEU A 235 -0.94 6.63 2.89
C LEU A 235 0.17 7.58 2.39
N ALA A 236 1.20 7.82 3.20
CA ALA A 236 2.34 8.64 2.84
C ALA A 236 3.18 8.02 1.71
N LEU A 237 3.35 6.68 1.69
CA LEU A 237 4.07 5.97 0.64
C LEU A 237 3.19 5.75 -0.60
N LEU A 238 1.87 5.67 -0.47
CA LEU A 238 0.94 5.64 -1.60
C LEU A 238 0.98 6.94 -2.41
N LEU A 239 1.30 8.09 -1.80
CA LEU A 239 1.43 9.37 -2.53
C LEU A 239 2.41 9.25 -3.72
N PRO A 240 3.71 8.95 -3.53
CA PRO A 240 4.63 8.77 -4.66
C PRO A 240 4.28 7.53 -5.49
N THR A 241 3.71 6.47 -4.89
CA THR A 241 3.32 5.26 -5.60
C THR A 241 2.26 5.57 -6.65
N ILE A 242 1.16 6.23 -6.28
CA ILE A 242 0.07 6.60 -7.19
C ILE A 242 0.59 7.58 -8.25
N ALA A 243 1.43 8.56 -7.89
CA ALA A 243 1.99 9.50 -8.84
C ALA A 243 2.84 8.79 -9.93
N VAL A 244 3.74 7.88 -9.51
CA VAL A 244 4.59 7.13 -10.46
C VAL A 244 3.78 6.11 -11.25
N GLN A 245 2.84 5.40 -10.62
CA GLN A 245 1.91 4.51 -11.30
C GLN A 245 1.14 5.24 -12.39
N THR A 246 0.48 6.36 -12.06
CA THR A 246 -0.30 7.15 -13.02
C THR A 246 0.57 7.63 -14.17
N TYR A 247 1.79 8.11 -13.90
CA TYR A 247 2.72 8.51 -14.94
C TYR A 247 3.05 7.37 -15.91
N LEU A 248 3.39 6.18 -15.39
CA LEU A 248 3.73 5.03 -16.24
C LEU A 248 2.50 4.45 -16.95
N GLN A 249 1.33 4.49 -16.34
CA GLN A 249 0.07 4.10 -16.97
C GLN A 249 -0.28 5.02 -18.15
N LEU A 250 -0.17 6.34 -17.98
CA LEU A 250 -0.35 7.30 -19.08
C LEU A 250 0.67 7.07 -20.19
N ALA A 251 1.95 6.84 -19.84
CA ALA A 251 3.01 6.53 -20.81
C ALA A 251 2.77 5.21 -21.56
N ALA A 252 2.09 4.24 -20.94
CA ALA A 252 1.69 2.98 -21.57
C ALA A 252 0.41 3.09 -22.42
N GLY A 253 -0.25 4.25 -22.45
CA GLY A 253 -1.47 4.48 -23.24
C GLY A 253 -2.78 4.27 -22.47
N VAL A 254 -2.73 4.10 -21.13
CA VAL A 254 -3.95 4.09 -20.31
C VAL A 254 -4.59 5.47 -20.31
N THR A 255 -5.90 5.52 -20.55
CA THR A 255 -6.67 6.76 -20.52
C THR A 255 -7.46 6.88 -19.22
N PHE A 256 -7.28 7.99 -18.52
CA PHE A 256 -8.09 8.34 -17.35
C PHE A 256 -9.13 9.40 -17.71
N THR A 257 -10.30 9.27 -17.14
CA THR A 257 -11.34 10.31 -17.20
C THR A 257 -10.97 11.47 -16.27
N THR A 258 -11.48 12.67 -16.55
CA THR A 258 -11.29 13.82 -15.64
C THR A 258 -11.76 13.54 -14.20
N PRO A 259 -12.93 12.91 -13.95
CA PRO A 259 -13.34 12.53 -12.61
C PRO A 259 -12.35 11.58 -11.89
N GLU A 260 -11.73 10.63 -12.59
CA GLU A 260 -10.73 9.73 -12.01
C GLU A 260 -9.46 10.46 -11.56
N ILE A 261 -9.03 11.47 -12.34
CA ILE A 261 -7.85 12.29 -11.98
C ILE A 261 -8.18 13.23 -10.83
N VAL A 262 -9.27 13.98 -10.92
CA VAL A 262 -9.62 15.03 -9.94
C VAL A 262 -10.13 14.42 -8.62
N GLY A 263 -10.84 13.31 -8.65
CA GLY A 263 -11.35 12.65 -7.46
C GLY A 263 -10.31 11.72 -6.81
N PRO A 264 -10.21 10.45 -7.23
CA PRO A 264 -9.37 9.47 -6.55
C PRO A 264 -7.90 9.86 -6.52
N ILE A 265 -7.29 10.15 -7.69
CA ILE A 265 -5.84 10.39 -7.77
C ILE A 265 -5.45 11.62 -6.94
N SER A 266 -6.08 12.78 -7.19
CA SER A 266 -5.77 14.00 -6.43
C SER A 266 -6.13 13.89 -4.96
N GLY A 267 -7.23 13.20 -4.62
CA GLY A 267 -7.64 12.95 -3.26
C GLY A 267 -6.57 12.19 -2.47
N PHE A 268 -6.07 11.08 -2.99
CA PHE A 268 -5.01 10.31 -2.34
C PHE A 268 -3.69 11.08 -2.24
N LEU A 269 -3.33 11.92 -3.23
CA LEU A 269 -2.15 12.76 -3.16
C LEU A 269 -2.26 13.79 -2.01
N VAL A 270 -3.40 14.46 -1.87
CA VAL A 270 -3.61 15.42 -0.78
C VAL A 270 -3.58 14.73 0.59
N PHE A 271 -4.28 13.60 0.73
CA PHE A 271 -4.29 12.85 1.99
C PHE A 271 -2.90 12.29 2.32
N GLY A 272 -2.12 11.88 1.33
CA GLY A 272 -0.74 11.44 1.53
C GLY A 272 0.15 12.57 2.07
N LEU A 273 0.03 13.80 1.55
CA LEU A 273 0.76 14.96 2.07
C LEU A 273 0.38 15.26 3.54
N ILE A 274 -0.91 15.22 3.86
CA ILE A 274 -1.37 15.41 5.25
C ILE A 274 -0.82 14.29 6.14
N ALA A 275 -0.80 13.04 5.67
CA ALA A 275 -0.25 11.91 6.42
C ALA A 275 1.24 12.11 6.76
N VAL A 276 2.05 12.63 5.82
CA VAL A 276 3.46 12.98 6.08
C VAL A 276 3.57 13.99 7.22
N CYS A 277 2.73 15.04 7.20
CA CYS A 277 2.70 16.04 8.29
C CYS A 277 2.32 15.41 9.64
N VAL A 278 1.31 14.53 9.65
CA VAL A 278 0.88 13.84 10.88
C VAL A 278 1.96 12.89 11.40
N ILE A 279 2.63 12.13 10.52
CA ILE A 279 3.77 11.28 10.88
C ILE A 279 4.87 12.11 11.56
N TRP A 280 5.22 13.26 10.96
CA TRP A 280 6.24 14.14 11.53
C TRP A 280 5.85 14.65 12.92
N ILE A 281 4.59 15.05 13.12
CA ILE A 281 4.06 15.48 14.43
C ILE A 281 4.19 14.34 15.46
N LEU A 282 3.76 13.13 15.11
CA LEU A 282 3.82 11.96 16.00
C LEU A 282 5.25 11.58 16.36
N LEU A 283 6.17 11.60 15.38
CA LEU A 283 7.57 11.26 15.62
C LEU A 283 8.30 12.34 16.44
N ARG A 284 7.89 13.60 16.34
CA ARG A 284 8.48 14.69 17.12
C ARG A 284 8.13 14.60 18.60
N ASP A 285 6.96 14.07 18.94
CA ASP A 285 6.46 13.96 20.30
C ASP A 285 7.15 12.83 21.11
N LEU A 286 7.77 11.86 20.40
CA LEU A 286 8.56 10.75 20.94
C LEU A 286 10.06 11.08 20.99
#